data_623fbc38886fc6004b6afac071c71290
#
_entry.id   623fbc38886fc6004b6afac071c71290
#
_cell.length_a   1.000
_cell.length_b   1.000
_cell.length_c   1.000
_cell.angle_alpha   90.00
_cell.angle_beta   90.00
_cell.angle_gamma   90.00
#
_symmetry.space_group_name_H-M   'P 1'
#
loop_
_entity.id
_entity.type
_entity.pdbx_description
1 polymer ?
#
loop_
_entity_poly.entity_id
_entity_poly.type
_entity_poly.pdbx_seq_one_letter_code
_entity_poly.pdbx_strand_id
1 'polypeptide(L)'
;MSYQIKCNFKEKLIEIDIARYLGCFAPHLGGFYYLENANEQLTGADLISEDTNAMPIYIQAKVSQGLKTINKVAASRRKNRSKLEDIREFRHDLGLDKNDDHFLYFQLRRKAEHAHDYQHNILMNYANTGFSHAFYVAPLCLDKHEYQKDFLNINNIPYEPFFLGNYALRDFNWTSYYGFLPFLRNHISIIPHELIDTHEHFYAYSNQGIDVTWHSPEYIDDSPSRLSDTMIRIMKDFYDSKNEQTISSIASRLREMPIMQNIKQTNERSIDLIVQHGQILEHEYGIKQLLLTKKKR
;
A
#
# COMPACT_ATOMS: atom_id res chain seq x y z
N MET A 1 21.63 24.46 8.76
CA MET A 1 20.19 24.30 8.47
C MET A 1 19.93 22.83 8.27
N SER A 2 18.84 22.28 8.81
CA SER A 2 18.49 20.89 8.58
C SER A 2 18.14 20.67 7.11
N TYR A 3 18.73 19.66 6.48
CA TYR A 3 18.36 19.25 5.11
C TYR A 3 17.09 18.38 5.08
N GLN A 4 16.58 17.99 6.25
CA GLN A 4 15.36 17.23 6.39
C GLN A 4 14.14 18.14 6.52
N ILE A 5 13.06 17.79 5.86
CA ILE A 5 11.76 18.43 5.95
C ILE A 5 10.79 17.42 6.57
N LYS A 6 10.22 17.77 7.72
CA LYS A 6 9.29 16.87 8.44
C LYS A 6 7.88 17.00 7.87
N CYS A 7 7.23 15.86 7.69
CA CYS A 7 5.80 15.81 7.47
C CYS A 7 5.03 16.19 8.76
N ASN A 8 3.89 16.84 8.60
CA ASN A 8 3.06 17.34 9.72
C ASN A 8 1.80 16.48 9.99
N PHE A 9 1.70 15.28 9.40
CA PHE A 9 0.61 14.32 9.66
C PHE A 9 1.14 12.89 9.90
N LYS A 10 0.25 11.95 10.24
CA LYS A 10 0.61 10.61 10.74
C LYS A 10 0.13 9.51 9.80
N GLU A 11 0.81 8.35 9.84
CA GLU A 11 0.44 7.12 9.08
C GLU A 11 -1.04 6.76 9.23
N LYS A 12 -1.58 6.85 10.45
CA LYS A 12 -2.99 6.50 10.72
C LYS A 12 -3.99 7.33 9.90
N LEU A 13 -3.67 8.58 9.57
CA LEU A 13 -4.52 9.39 8.69
C LEU A 13 -4.55 8.81 7.28
N ILE A 14 -3.37 8.44 6.75
CA ILE A 14 -3.23 7.85 5.41
C ILE A 14 -4.02 6.53 5.33
N GLU A 15 -3.84 5.66 6.32
CA GLU A 15 -4.55 4.37 6.41
C GLU A 15 -6.07 4.55 6.35
N ILE A 16 -6.59 5.45 7.21
CA ILE A 16 -8.03 5.69 7.31
C ILE A 16 -8.58 6.25 5.99
N ASP A 17 -7.90 7.23 5.42
CA ASP A 17 -8.41 7.93 4.25
C ASP A 17 -8.33 7.05 2.99
N ILE A 18 -7.29 6.23 2.84
CA ILE A 18 -7.21 5.23 1.76
C ILE A 18 -8.30 4.17 1.94
N ALA A 19 -8.48 3.64 3.15
CA ALA A 19 -9.51 2.63 3.42
C ALA A 19 -10.92 3.18 3.15
N ARG A 20 -11.21 4.41 3.58
CA ARG A 20 -12.49 5.09 3.29
C ARG A 20 -12.70 5.29 1.80
N TYR A 21 -11.67 5.77 1.10
CA TYR A 21 -11.75 6.01 -0.32
C TYR A 21 -12.00 4.71 -1.10
N LEU A 22 -11.27 3.64 -0.80
CA LEU A 22 -11.46 2.32 -1.40
C LEU A 22 -12.79 1.70 -1.01
N GLY A 23 -13.25 1.89 0.24
CA GLY A 23 -14.56 1.45 0.70
C GLY A 23 -15.72 2.06 -0.08
N CYS A 24 -15.52 3.23 -0.68
CA CYS A 24 -16.51 3.82 -1.58
C CYS A 24 -16.70 3.04 -2.89
N PHE A 25 -15.79 2.17 -3.30
CA PHE A 25 -15.92 1.31 -4.48
C PHE A 25 -16.70 0.01 -4.24
N ALA A 26 -17.21 -0.22 -3.03
CA ALA A 26 -18.05 -1.37 -2.74
C ALA A 26 -19.50 -1.09 -3.23
N PRO A 27 -20.45 -1.93 -3.13
CA PRO A 27 -20.59 -3.34 -2.83
C PRO A 27 -21.51 -4.14 -3.77
N HIS A 28 -22.10 -3.55 -4.82
CA HIS A 28 -23.15 -4.25 -5.59
C HIS A 28 -22.63 -5.34 -6.52
N LEU A 29 -21.35 -5.25 -6.90
CA LEU A 29 -20.70 -6.20 -7.83
C LEU A 29 -19.47 -6.88 -7.22
N GLY A 30 -19.22 -6.69 -5.95
CA GLY A 30 -17.95 -6.91 -5.31
C GLY A 30 -17.21 -5.58 -5.15
N GLY A 31 -16.24 -5.51 -4.28
CA GLY A 31 -15.51 -4.29 -3.97
C GLY A 31 -14.47 -4.51 -2.91
N PHE A 32 -13.90 -3.41 -2.41
CA PHE A 32 -12.95 -3.50 -1.32
C PHE A 32 -13.68 -3.63 0.01
N TYR A 33 -13.41 -4.71 0.72
CA TYR A 33 -13.81 -4.90 2.11
C TYR A 33 -12.60 -4.70 3.00
N TYR A 34 -12.72 -3.77 3.93
CA TYR A 34 -11.72 -3.57 4.95
C TYR A 34 -12.06 -4.42 6.16
N LEU A 35 -11.24 -5.45 6.42
CA LEU A 35 -11.47 -6.42 7.48
C LEU A 35 -10.70 -6.00 8.74
N GLU A 36 -11.12 -4.92 9.41
CA GLU A 36 -10.42 -4.39 10.60
C GLU A 36 -10.89 -5.04 11.91
N ASN A 37 -12.14 -5.47 12.00
CA ASN A 37 -12.71 -6.03 13.23
C ASN A 37 -13.63 -7.20 12.93
N ALA A 38 -13.51 -8.26 13.72
CA ALA A 38 -14.40 -9.43 13.70
C ALA A 38 -15.83 -9.14 14.22
N ASN A 39 -16.24 -7.88 14.28
CA ASN A 39 -17.62 -7.56 14.59
C ASN A 39 -18.46 -7.78 13.33
N GLU A 40 -19.07 -8.94 13.25
CA GLU A 40 -19.89 -9.41 12.12
C GLU A 40 -20.95 -8.40 11.68
N GLN A 41 -21.51 -7.65 12.63
CA GLN A 41 -22.55 -6.64 12.37
C GLN A 41 -21.99 -5.41 11.60
N LEU A 42 -20.70 -5.13 11.70
CA LEU A 42 -20.08 -3.98 11.06
C LEU A 42 -19.39 -4.31 9.74
N THR A 43 -18.93 -5.55 9.56
CA THR A 43 -18.09 -5.92 8.40
C THR A 43 -18.89 -6.53 7.26
N GLY A 44 -20.13 -6.97 7.51
CA GLY A 44 -20.91 -7.71 6.52
C GLY A 44 -20.27 -9.06 6.14
N ALA A 45 -19.38 -9.59 6.98
CA ALA A 45 -18.70 -10.86 6.74
C ALA A 45 -19.69 -12.03 6.55
N ASP A 46 -20.85 -11.95 7.18
CA ASP A 46 -21.93 -12.94 7.01
C ASP A 46 -22.51 -13.00 5.58
N LEU A 47 -22.29 -11.96 4.79
CA LEU A 47 -22.75 -11.89 3.40
C LEU A 47 -21.75 -12.49 2.40
N ILE A 48 -20.57 -12.88 2.86
CA ILE A 48 -19.50 -13.43 2.01
C ILE A 48 -19.54 -14.94 2.08
N SER A 49 -19.88 -15.60 0.97
CA SER A 49 -19.89 -17.07 0.91
C SER A 49 -18.48 -17.63 0.69
N GLU A 50 -18.28 -18.89 1.10
CA GLU A 50 -17.03 -19.65 0.93
C GLU A 50 -16.55 -19.69 -0.54
N ASP A 51 -17.50 -19.68 -1.48
CA ASP A 51 -17.27 -19.71 -2.92
C ASP A 51 -17.10 -18.31 -3.55
N THR A 52 -17.15 -17.25 -2.76
CA THR A 52 -16.94 -15.89 -3.28
C THR A 52 -15.52 -15.76 -3.79
N ASN A 53 -15.38 -15.31 -5.04
CA ASN A 53 -14.07 -15.00 -5.60
C ASN A 53 -13.48 -13.77 -4.90
N ALA A 54 -12.26 -13.90 -4.43
CA ALA A 54 -11.60 -12.85 -3.67
C ALA A 54 -10.08 -12.80 -3.91
N MET A 55 -9.49 -11.64 -3.62
CA MET A 55 -8.05 -11.42 -3.66
C MET A 55 -7.62 -10.56 -2.48
N PRO A 56 -6.71 -11.05 -1.64
CA PRO A 56 -6.13 -10.25 -0.56
C PRO A 56 -5.18 -9.19 -1.09
N ILE A 57 -5.27 -8.00 -0.51
CA ILE A 57 -4.36 -6.88 -0.75
C ILE A 57 -3.84 -6.41 0.59
N TYR A 58 -2.52 -6.38 0.75
CA TYR A 58 -1.84 -5.96 1.97
C TYR A 58 -1.16 -4.62 1.75
N ILE A 59 -1.54 -3.64 2.56
CA ILE A 59 -1.05 -2.28 2.44
C ILE A 59 -0.36 -1.87 3.74
N GLN A 60 0.86 -1.37 3.60
CA GLN A 60 1.57 -0.70 4.66
C GLN A 60 1.67 0.80 4.36
N ALA A 61 0.92 1.60 5.09
CA ALA A 61 1.04 3.05 4.99
C ALA A 61 2.36 3.55 5.61
N LYS A 62 2.97 4.53 4.96
CA LYS A 62 4.16 5.24 5.43
C LYS A 62 3.96 6.73 5.29
N VAL A 63 4.52 7.48 6.23
CA VAL A 63 4.61 8.94 6.13
C VAL A 63 5.85 9.31 5.35
N SER A 64 5.69 10.09 4.29
CA SER A 64 6.82 10.67 3.58
C SER A 64 7.49 11.74 4.43
N GLN A 65 8.82 11.76 4.39
CA GLN A 65 9.65 12.85 4.87
C GLN A 65 10.36 13.46 3.68
N GLY A 66 10.72 14.74 3.75
CA GLY A 66 11.44 15.42 2.67
C GLY A 66 12.94 15.52 2.93
N LEU A 67 13.72 15.40 1.86
CA LEU A 67 15.15 15.70 1.86
C LEU A 67 15.45 16.75 0.78
N LYS A 68 16.05 17.87 1.20
CA LYS A 68 16.48 18.91 0.25
C LYS A 68 17.54 18.38 -0.69
N THR A 69 17.40 18.71 -1.96
CA THR A 69 18.38 18.34 -3.01
C THR A 69 19.74 19.00 -2.78
N ILE A 70 20.75 18.48 -3.43
CA ILE A 70 22.11 19.03 -3.37
C ILE A 70 22.27 20.04 -4.51
N ASN A 71 22.23 21.34 -4.20
CA ASN A 71 22.35 22.40 -5.21
C ASN A 71 23.80 22.69 -5.65
N LYS A 72 24.80 22.20 -4.92
CA LYS A 72 26.23 22.31 -5.26
C LYS A 72 26.94 21.08 -4.72
N VAL A 73 27.79 20.48 -5.51
CA VAL A 73 28.72 19.45 -5.07
C VAL A 73 29.62 20.07 -3.98
N ALA A 74 29.19 20.01 -2.76
CA ALA A 74 30.09 20.22 -1.64
C ALA A 74 30.95 18.96 -1.60
N ALA A 75 32.14 19.05 -2.23
CA ALA A 75 33.14 18.01 -2.22
C ALA A 75 33.74 17.78 -0.82
N SER A 76 32.91 17.62 0.16
CA SER A 76 33.26 17.22 1.50
C SER A 76 33.01 15.74 1.64
N ARG A 77 33.98 14.93 1.20
CA ARG A 77 34.09 13.50 1.57
C ARG A 77 34.31 13.39 3.09
N ARG A 78 33.26 13.61 3.85
CA ARG A 78 33.24 13.35 5.30
C ARG A 78 33.33 11.83 5.52
N LYS A 79 34.28 11.42 6.36
CA LYS A 79 34.50 9.99 6.69
C LYS A 79 33.32 9.29 7.38
N ASN A 80 32.34 10.03 7.93
CA ASN A 80 31.17 9.49 8.64
C ASN A 80 29.91 10.15 8.09
N ARG A 81 29.42 9.68 6.97
CA ARG A 81 28.13 10.10 6.40
C ARG A 81 26.99 9.29 6.98
N SER A 82 25.85 9.92 7.13
CA SER A 82 24.61 9.20 7.39
C SER A 82 24.10 8.56 6.08
N LYS A 83 23.37 7.46 6.19
CA LYS A 83 22.72 6.80 5.04
C LYS A 83 21.80 7.75 4.24
N LEU A 84 21.23 8.77 4.90
CA LEU A 84 20.44 9.80 4.25
C LEU A 84 21.28 10.78 3.42
N GLU A 85 22.53 11.03 3.81
CA GLU A 85 23.46 11.81 2.99
C GLU A 85 23.92 11.03 1.78
N ASP A 86 24.17 9.72 1.95
CA ASP A 86 24.57 8.85 0.85
C ASP A 86 23.47 8.76 -0.22
N ILE A 87 22.22 8.60 0.15
CA ILE A 87 21.11 8.56 -0.82
C ILE A 87 20.90 9.90 -1.52
N ARG A 88 21.14 11.03 -0.83
CA ARG A 88 21.09 12.35 -1.46
C ARG A 88 22.16 12.51 -2.55
N GLU A 89 23.40 12.07 -2.27
CA GLU A 89 24.49 12.12 -3.24
C GLU A 89 24.22 11.18 -4.42
N PHE A 90 23.79 9.97 -4.14
CA PHE A 90 23.45 8.98 -5.17
C PHE A 90 22.37 9.49 -6.13
N ARG A 91 21.28 10.06 -5.61
CA ARG A 91 20.22 10.64 -6.44
C ARG A 91 20.71 11.84 -7.24
N HIS A 92 21.56 12.68 -6.62
CA HIS A 92 22.19 13.81 -7.31
C HIS A 92 23.09 13.36 -8.47
N ASP A 93 23.91 12.32 -8.25
CA ASP A 93 24.83 11.77 -9.26
C ASP A 93 24.08 11.15 -10.44
N LEU A 94 22.93 10.51 -10.18
CA LEU A 94 22.00 10.01 -11.21
C LEU A 94 21.23 11.16 -11.91
N GLY A 95 21.28 12.36 -11.39
CA GLY A 95 20.58 13.51 -11.95
C GLY A 95 19.07 13.47 -11.80
N LEU A 96 18.56 12.69 -10.83
CA LEU A 96 17.12 12.52 -10.58
C LEU A 96 16.47 13.78 -9.99
N ASP A 97 17.24 14.61 -9.29
CA ASP A 97 16.76 15.73 -8.48
C ASP A 97 17.00 17.10 -9.13
N LYS A 98 17.30 17.17 -10.45
CA LYS A 98 17.76 18.42 -11.10
C LYS A 98 16.76 19.57 -11.06
N ASN A 99 15.48 19.27 -11.05
CA ASN A 99 14.38 20.24 -11.13
C ASN A 99 13.59 20.38 -9.83
N ASP A 100 13.94 19.64 -8.78
CA ASP A 100 13.19 19.59 -7.55
C ASP A 100 13.97 20.24 -6.40
N ASP A 101 13.27 20.96 -5.53
CA ASP A 101 13.86 21.53 -4.30
C ASP A 101 14.12 20.45 -3.24
N HIS A 102 13.36 19.38 -3.29
CA HIS A 102 13.43 18.24 -2.38
C HIS A 102 12.86 16.99 -3.04
N PHE A 103 13.26 15.85 -2.53
CA PHE A 103 12.65 14.55 -2.80
C PHE A 103 12.11 13.95 -1.50
N LEU A 104 11.33 12.90 -1.61
CA LEU A 104 10.64 12.25 -0.51
C LEU A 104 11.34 10.94 -0.13
N TYR A 105 11.18 10.54 1.13
CA TYR A 105 11.65 9.24 1.61
C TYR A 105 10.82 8.76 2.79
N PHE A 106 10.85 7.46 3.03
CA PHE A 106 10.45 6.88 4.31
C PHE A 106 11.44 5.81 4.76
N GLN A 107 11.56 5.68 6.08
CA GLN A 107 12.37 4.64 6.72
C GLN A 107 11.53 3.40 7.00
N LEU A 108 12.16 2.22 6.94
CA LEU A 108 11.54 1.00 7.37
C LEU A 108 11.40 0.95 8.90
N ARG A 109 10.38 0.25 9.36
CA ARG A 109 10.09 0.12 10.78
C ARG A 109 11.06 -0.86 11.44
N ARG A 110 11.47 -0.53 12.67
CA ARG A 110 12.18 -1.45 13.54
C ARG A 110 11.34 -2.69 13.78
N LYS A 111 12.00 -3.84 13.90
CA LYS A 111 11.36 -5.06 14.35
C LYS A 111 10.82 -4.84 15.76
N ALA A 112 9.54 -5.14 15.98
CA ALA A 112 8.98 -5.12 17.33
C ALA A 112 9.59 -6.27 18.16
N GLU A 113 9.68 -6.08 19.47
CA GLU A 113 10.36 -7.04 20.39
C GLU A 113 9.79 -8.45 20.28
N HIS A 114 8.48 -8.58 20.13
CA HIS A 114 7.78 -9.86 20.03
C HIS A 114 7.47 -10.31 18.60
N ALA A 115 7.81 -9.51 17.60
CA ALA A 115 7.54 -9.87 16.22
C ALA A 115 8.47 -11.00 15.74
N HIS A 116 7.94 -11.91 14.95
CA HIS A 116 8.71 -13.01 14.38
C HIS A 116 9.78 -12.48 13.42
N ASP A 117 9.44 -11.49 12.58
CA ASP A 117 10.33 -10.94 11.56
C ASP A 117 10.11 -9.42 11.41
N TYR A 118 10.90 -8.78 10.54
CA TYR A 118 10.68 -7.38 10.17
C TYR A 118 9.37 -7.22 9.40
N GLN A 119 8.66 -6.11 9.64
CA GLN A 119 7.46 -5.74 8.90
C GLN A 119 7.67 -5.80 7.37
N HIS A 120 8.85 -5.40 6.91
CA HIS A 120 9.25 -5.40 5.50
C HIS A 120 9.26 -6.82 4.92
N ASN A 121 9.92 -7.77 5.62
CA ASN A 121 10.01 -9.16 5.18
C ASN A 121 8.64 -9.82 5.14
N ILE A 122 7.80 -9.54 6.12
CA ILE A 122 6.41 -10.01 6.14
C ILE A 122 5.66 -9.49 4.92
N LEU A 123 5.73 -8.18 4.64
CA LEU A 123 5.06 -7.58 3.48
C LEU A 123 5.59 -8.16 2.16
N MET A 124 6.90 -8.38 2.05
CA MET A 124 7.54 -8.99 0.89
C MET A 124 7.08 -10.44 0.67
N ASN A 125 6.93 -11.21 1.75
CA ASN A 125 6.40 -12.57 1.65
C ASN A 125 5.01 -12.57 1.00
N TYR A 126 4.12 -11.65 1.40
CA TYR A 126 2.79 -11.55 0.78
C TYR A 126 2.83 -11.04 -0.67
N ALA A 127 3.79 -10.19 -1.03
CA ALA A 127 3.97 -9.75 -2.42
C ALA A 127 4.36 -10.92 -3.35
N ASN A 128 5.08 -11.91 -2.83
CA ASN A 128 5.63 -13.02 -3.58
C ASN A 128 4.75 -14.29 -3.59
N THR A 129 3.61 -14.29 -2.90
CA THR A 129 2.76 -15.49 -2.81
C THR A 129 2.07 -15.87 -4.12
N GLY A 130 1.90 -14.95 -5.03
CA GLY A 130 1.13 -15.14 -6.27
C GLY A 130 -0.39 -15.20 -6.09
N PHE A 131 -0.89 -15.17 -4.84
CA PHE A 131 -2.33 -15.15 -4.55
C PHE A 131 -2.79 -13.83 -3.89
N SER A 132 -1.89 -12.91 -3.67
CA SER A 132 -2.14 -11.60 -3.05
C SER A 132 -1.26 -10.52 -3.66
N HIS A 133 -1.61 -9.28 -3.39
CA HIS A 133 -0.75 -8.14 -3.65
C HIS A 133 -0.34 -7.50 -2.34
N ALA A 134 0.91 -7.06 -2.23
CA ALA A 134 1.41 -6.39 -1.04
C ALA A 134 2.38 -5.27 -1.43
N PHE A 135 2.20 -4.08 -0.82
CA PHE A 135 3.03 -2.91 -1.14
C PHE A 135 2.96 -1.85 -0.05
N TYR A 136 3.98 -1.02 -0.03
CA TYR A 136 3.98 0.23 0.73
C TYR A 136 3.16 1.29 0.00
N VAL A 137 2.53 2.16 0.79
CA VAL A 137 1.86 3.35 0.27
C VAL A 137 2.36 4.56 1.04
N ALA A 138 2.78 5.60 0.33
CA ALA A 138 3.20 6.85 0.93
C ALA A 138 2.66 8.04 0.12
N PRO A 139 2.23 9.14 0.77
CA PRO A 139 1.75 10.32 0.09
C PRO A 139 2.90 11.06 -0.60
N LEU A 140 2.62 11.72 -1.71
CA LEU A 140 3.57 12.55 -2.46
C LEU A 140 3.59 14.01 -1.96
N CYS A 141 3.14 14.26 -0.74
CA CYS A 141 3.14 15.57 -0.08
C CYS A 141 3.61 15.46 1.37
N LEU A 142 3.98 16.59 1.96
CA LEU A 142 4.48 16.69 3.33
C LEU A 142 3.53 17.47 4.24
N ASP A 143 2.60 18.20 3.66
CA ASP A 143 1.67 19.07 4.36
C ASP A 143 0.29 18.46 4.49
N LYS A 144 -0.24 18.42 5.72
CA LYS A 144 -1.55 17.88 6.03
C LYS A 144 -2.69 18.59 5.30
N HIS A 145 -2.57 19.91 5.16
CA HIS A 145 -3.62 20.69 4.54
C HIS A 145 -3.71 20.41 3.03
N GLU A 146 -2.56 20.30 2.37
CA GLU A 146 -2.46 19.86 0.97
C GLU A 146 -3.08 18.47 0.81
N TYR A 147 -2.67 17.51 1.66
CA TYR A 147 -3.20 16.14 1.67
C TYR A 147 -4.73 16.10 1.83
N GLN A 148 -5.26 16.83 2.83
CA GLN A 148 -6.70 16.83 3.09
C GLN A 148 -7.50 17.59 2.03
N LYS A 149 -6.94 18.62 1.41
CA LYS A 149 -7.58 19.34 0.31
C LYS A 149 -7.89 18.41 -0.86
N ASP A 150 -6.97 17.53 -1.20
CA ASP A 150 -7.16 16.56 -2.27
C ASP A 150 -8.20 15.50 -1.90
N PHE A 151 -8.18 15.02 -0.66
CA PHE A 151 -9.17 14.06 -0.16
C PHE A 151 -10.59 14.66 -0.09
N LEU A 152 -10.70 15.88 0.39
CA LEU A 152 -11.99 16.56 0.57
C LEU A 152 -12.53 17.24 -0.70
N ASN A 153 -11.75 17.26 -1.77
CA ASN A 153 -12.24 17.82 -3.03
C ASN A 153 -13.36 16.94 -3.56
N ILE A 154 -14.55 17.52 -3.67
CA ILE A 154 -15.75 16.82 -4.13
C ILE A 154 -15.58 16.18 -5.52
N ASN A 155 -14.75 16.77 -6.36
CA ASN A 155 -14.42 16.22 -7.69
C ASN A 155 -13.56 14.95 -7.61
N ASN A 156 -12.95 14.68 -6.45
CA ASN A 156 -12.13 13.50 -6.20
C ASN A 156 -12.91 12.38 -5.52
N ILE A 157 -14.14 12.65 -5.10
CA ILE A 157 -15.01 11.63 -4.52
C ILE A 157 -15.65 10.88 -5.69
N PRO A 158 -15.58 9.54 -5.73
CA PRO A 158 -16.17 8.75 -6.80
C PRO A 158 -17.70 8.72 -6.67
N TYR A 159 -18.37 9.82 -6.95
CA TYR A 159 -19.82 9.94 -6.85
C TYR A 159 -20.55 9.13 -7.91
N GLU A 160 -20.05 9.16 -9.11
CA GLU A 160 -20.76 8.64 -10.26
C GLU A 160 -20.88 7.11 -10.33
N PRO A 161 -19.88 6.33 -9.93
CA PRO A 161 -20.02 4.88 -9.94
C PRO A 161 -21.15 4.35 -9.04
N PHE A 162 -21.52 5.10 -8.02
CA PHE A 162 -22.63 4.72 -7.13
C PHE A 162 -24.00 4.93 -7.76
N PHE A 163 -24.17 6.00 -8.50
CA PHE A 163 -25.46 6.38 -9.10
C PHE A 163 -25.64 5.80 -10.50
N LEU A 164 -24.58 5.73 -11.27
CA LEU A 164 -24.55 5.04 -12.56
C LEU A 164 -24.34 3.53 -12.41
N GLY A 165 -24.20 3.10 -11.26
CA GLY A 165 -23.95 1.88 -10.51
C GLY A 165 -23.92 0.55 -11.22
N ASN A 166 -24.60 0.38 -12.32
CA ASN A 166 -24.62 -0.88 -13.04
C ASN A 166 -24.06 -0.78 -14.46
N TYR A 167 -23.93 0.40 -15.03
CA TYR A 167 -23.56 0.55 -16.43
C TYR A 167 -22.05 0.74 -16.61
N ALA A 168 -21.41 1.59 -15.83
CA ALA A 168 -19.97 1.82 -15.92
C ALA A 168 -19.13 0.61 -15.52
N LEU A 169 -19.63 -0.16 -14.54
CA LEU A 169 -18.99 -1.41 -14.10
C LEU A 169 -19.30 -2.61 -15.02
N ARG A 170 -20.36 -2.52 -15.82
CA ARG A 170 -20.78 -3.60 -16.71
C ARG A 170 -19.91 -3.74 -17.95
N ASP A 171 -19.41 -2.64 -18.45
CA ASP A 171 -18.57 -2.60 -19.66
C ASP A 171 -17.08 -2.38 -19.36
N PHE A 172 -16.71 -2.29 -18.08
CA PHE A 172 -15.35 -2.09 -17.59
C PHE A 172 -14.47 -1.24 -18.51
N ASN A 173 -14.91 -0.04 -18.80
CA ASN A 173 -14.04 0.92 -19.45
C ASN A 173 -13.07 1.51 -18.41
N TRP A 174 -11.94 0.84 -18.22
CA TRP A 174 -10.90 1.20 -17.27
C TRP A 174 -10.35 2.62 -17.46
N THR A 175 -10.48 3.18 -18.66
CA THR A 175 -10.12 4.57 -18.92
C THR A 175 -11.04 5.55 -18.20
N SER A 176 -12.31 5.19 -18.01
CA SER A 176 -13.24 5.95 -17.19
C SER A 176 -12.89 5.86 -15.70
N TYR A 177 -12.41 4.69 -15.24
CA TYR A 177 -11.97 4.50 -13.85
C TYR A 177 -10.76 5.34 -13.47
N TYR A 178 -9.86 5.60 -14.38
CA TYR A 178 -8.70 6.45 -14.12
C TYR A 178 -9.07 7.85 -13.63
N GLY A 179 -10.21 8.39 -14.09
CA GLY A 179 -10.76 9.65 -13.62
C GLY A 179 -11.35 9.59 -12.19
N PHE A 180 -11.71 8.40 -11.70
CA PHE A 180 -12.35 8.21 -10.40
C PHE A 180 -11.39 7.90 -9.24
N LEU A 181 -10.09 7.83 -9.47
CA LEU A 181 -9.08 7.59 -8.45
C LEU A 181 -8.11 8.77 -8.22
N PRO A 182 -8.54 10.05 -8.35
CA PRO A 182 -7.60 11.17 -8.31
C PRO A 182 -6.90 11.30 -6.96
N PHE A 183 -7.57 11.02 -5.85
CA PHE A 183 -6.92 11.02 -4.53
C PHE A 183 -5.77 10.01 -4.44
N LEU A 184 -5.95 8.80 -4.98
CA LEU A 184 -4.91 7.76 -4.94
C LEU A 184 -3.70 8.11 -5.83
N ARG A 185 -3.84 9.00 -6.81
CA ARG A 185 -2.73 9.47 -7.66
C ARG A 185 -1.67 10.27 -6.88
N ASN A 186 -2.05 10.83 -5.73
CA ASN A 186 -1.14 11.57 -4.86
C ASN A 186 -0.40 10.68 -3.85
N HIS A 187 -0.40 9.38 -4.12
CA HIS A 187 0.34 8.39 -3.36
C HIS A 187 1.20 7.55 -4.30
N ILE A 188 2.40 7.23 -3.83
CA ILE A 188 3.26 6.22 -4.46
C ILE A 188 2.93 4.85 -3.85
N SER A 189 3.02 3.81 -4.66
CA SER A 189 3.02 2.41 -4.21
C SER A 189 4.36 1.76 -4.56
N ILE A 190 4.99 1.09 -3.59
CA ILE A 190 6.29 0.45 -3.73
C ILE A 190 6.18 -1.00 -3.27
N ILE A 191 6.46 -1.93 -4.16
CA ILE A 191 6.56 -3.34 -3.82
C ILE A 191 7.91 -3.58 -3.12
N PRO A 192 7.96 -4.28 -1.97
CA PRO A 192 9.23 -4.66 -1.36
C PRO A 192 10.06 -5.50 -2.34
N HIS A 193 11.36 -5.24 -2.47
CA HIS A 193 12.19 -5.85 -3.52
C HIS A 193 13.27 -6.81 -3.00
N GLU A 194 13.73 -6.66 -1.75
CA GLU A 194 14.71 -7.55 -1.13
C GLU A 194 14.43 -7.79 0.36
N LEU A 195 14.90 -8.91 0.91
CA LEU A 195 14.81 -9.19 2.34
C LEU A 195 15.83 -8.34 3.11
N ILE A 196 15.45 -7.93 4.32
CA ILE A 196 16.31 -7.13 5.20
C ILE A 196 16.63 -7.86 6.49
N ASP A 197 17.80 -7.58 7.04
CA ASP A 197 18.28 -8.02 8.36
C ASP A 197 18.38 -6.87 9.37
N THR A 198 18.22 -5.63 8.91
CA THR A 198 18.21 -4.42 9.73
C THR A 198 17.07 -3.49 9.32
N HIS A 199 16.69 -2.55 10.19
CA HIS A 199 15.67 -1.53 9.88
C HIS A 199 16.25 -0.24 9.30
N GLU A 200 17.57 -0.17 9.16
CA GLU A 200 18.24 1.04 8.71
C GLU A 200 18.20 1.20 7.19
N HIS A 201 17.06 0.91 6.62
CA HIS A 201 16.78 0.99 5.19
C HIS A 201 15.75 2.08 4.89
N PHE A 202 15.88 2.68 3.71
CA PHE A 202 15.06 3.80 3.26
C PHE A 202 14.67 3.59 1.80
N TYR A 203 13.43 3.91 1.47
CA TYR A 203 13.02 4.19 0.10
C TYR A 203 12.99 5.69 -0.10
N ALA A 204 13.61 6.17 -1.18
CA ALA A 204 13.58 7.58 -1.57
C ALA A 204 13.05 7.72 -3.00
N TYR A 205 12.21 8.70 -3.24
CA TYR A 205 11.49 8.87 -4.49
C TYR A 205 11.24 10.35 -4.76
N SER A 206 11.04 10.70 -6.04
CA SER A 206 10.68 12.06 -6.43
C SER A 206 9.32 12.46 -5.85
N ASN A 207 9.11 13.76 -5.64
CA ASN A 207 7.81 14.31 -5.26
C ASN A 207 6.73 14.08 -6.33
N GLN A 208 7.14 13.72 -7.56
CA GLN A 208 6.26 13.32 -8.65
C GLN A 208 5.96 11.82 -8.66
N GLY A 209 6.65 11.01 -7.86
CA GLY A 209 6.43 9.55 -7.78
C GLY A 209 6.76 8.81 -9.06
N ILE A 210 7.81 9.24 -9.80
CA ILE A 210 8.22 8.65 -11.08
C ILE A 210 9.51 7.83 -10.99
N ASP A 211 10.21 7.88 -9.88
CA ASP A 211 11.45 7.14 -9.62
C ASP A 211 11.51 6.70 -8.16
N VAL A 212 12.21 5.60 -7.89
CA VAL A 212 12.53 5.11 -6.54
C VAL A 212 13.98 4.71 -6.47
N THR A 213 14.61 5.04 -5.37
CA THR A 213 15.97 4.61 -5.02
C THR A 213 15.98 3.95 -3.65
N TRP A 214 16.81 2.95 -3.51
CA TRP A 214 17.07 2.24 -2.26
C TRP A 214 18.39 2.71 -1.66
N HIS A 215 18.52 2.73 -0.34
CA HIS A 215 19.67 3.37 0.31
C HIS A 215 20.96 2.57 0.21
N SER A 216 21.02 1.38 -0.36
CA SER A 216 22.24 0.56 -0.46
C SER A 216 23.27 0.87 -1.56
N PRO A 217 23.39 1.97 -2.23
CA PRO A 217 22.48 2.77 -3.02
C PRO A 217 22.16 2.09 -4.35
N GLU A 218 20.89 1.88 -4.61
CA GLU A 218 20.39 1.19 -5.79
C GLU A 218 19.21 1.95 -6.40
N TYR A 219 19.17 2.01 -7.74
CA TYR A 219 18.01 2.48 -8.47
C TYR A 219 17.09 1.30 -8.75
N ILE A 220 15.82 1.41 -8.37
CA ILE A 220 14.84 0.36 -8.57
C ILE A 220 14.20 0.58 -9.95
N ASP A 221 14.56 -0.29 -10.90
CA ASP A 221 14.09 -0.23 -12.29
C ASP A 221 12.60 -0.56 -12.46
N ASP A 222 12.05 -1.36 -11.56
CA ASP A 222 10.62 -1.59 -11.51
C ASP A 222 9.93 -0.30 -11.10
N SER A 223 9.55 0.47 -12.11
CA SER A 223 9.01 1.81 -11.96
C SER A 223 7.99 1.86 -10.85
N PRO A 224 8.16 2.75 -9.87
CA PRO A 224 7.15 2.97 -8.86
C PRO A 224 5.87 3.35 -9.59
N SER A 225 4.80 2.72 -9.19
CA SER A 225 3.50 3.08 -9.73
C SER A 225 2.81 4.02 -8.75
N ARG A 226 2.09 5.00 -9.26
CA ARG A 226 1.13 5.70 -8.43
C ARG A 226 0.11 4.70 -7.91
N LEU A 227 -0.37 4.90 -6.69
CA LEU A 227 -1.33 3.97 -6.09
C LEU A 227 -2.57 3.79 -6.96
N SER A 228 -3.04 4.85 -7.64
CA SER A 228 -4.13 4.75 -8.63
C SER A 228 -3.86 3.71 -9.71
N ASP A 229 -2.66 3.73 -10.29
CA ASP A 229 -2.29 2.85 -11.39
C ASP A 229 -2.14 1.40 -10.91
N THR A 230 -1.56 1.23 -9.73
CA THR A 230 -1.46 -0.08 -9.08
C THR A 230 -2.85 -0.66 -8.79
N MET A 231 -3.76 0.13 -8.22
CA MET A 231 -5.11 -0.34 -7.90
C MET A 231 -5.91 -0.67 -9.16
N ILE A 232 -5.80 0.15 -10.21
CA ILE A 232 -6.45 -0.13 -11.50
C ILE A 232 -5.93 -1.45 -12.10
N ARG A 233 -4.60 -1.66 -12.09
CA ARG A 233 -3.99 -2.90 -12.58
C ARG A 233 -4.49 -4.11 -11.79
N ILE A 234 -4.46 -4.05 -10.46
CA ILE A 234 -4.95 -5.14 -9.59
C ILE A 234 -6.42 -5.45 -9.88
N MET A 235 -7.26 -4.43 -9.97
CA MET A 235 -8.68 -4.62 -10.28
C MET A 235 -8.88 -5.24 -11.64
N LYS A 236 -8.19 -4.72 -12.67
CA LYS A 236 -8.27 -5.25 -14.03
C LYS A 236 -7.86 -6.71 -14.07
N ASP A 237 -6.69 -7.04 -13.52
CA ASP A 237 -6.17 -8.40 -13.51
C ASP A 237 -7.11 -9.36 -12.76
N PHE A 238 -7.69 -8.91 -11.65
CA PHE A 238 -8.64 -9.71 -10.86
C PHE A 238 -9.95 -9.96 -11.62
N TYR A 239 -10.52 -8.93 -12.25
CA TYR A 239 -11.81 -9.06 -12.93
C TYR A 239 -11.69 -9.75 -14.29
N ASP A 240 -10.57 -9.60 -14.99
CA ASP A 240 -10.30 -10.24 -16.28
C ASP A 240 -9.75 -11.68 -16.12
N SER A 241 -9.24 -12.01 -14.94
CA SER A 241 -8.68 -13.33 -14.66
C SER A 241 -9.75 -14.42 -14.71
N LYS A 242 -9.40 -15.53 -15.34
CA LYS A 242 -10.14 -16.79 -15.30
C LYS A 242 -9.78 -17.64 -14.08
N ASN A 243 -8.70 -17.30 -13.38
CA ASN A 243 -8.29 -17.97 -12.15
C ASN A 243 -9.16 -17.49 -11.00
N GLU A 244 -10.11 -18.30 -10.64
CA GLU A 244 -11.05 -18.02 -9.56
C GLU A 244 -10.46 -18.50 -8.24
N GLN A 245 -9.93 -17.55 -7.46
CA GLN A 245 -9.51 -17.79 -6.10
C GLN A 245 -10.66 -17.49 -5.17
N THR A 246 -11.11 -18.49 -4.40
CA THR A 246 -12.24 -18.36 -3.49
C THR A 246 -11.79 -18.04 -2.06
N ILE A 247 -12.73 -17.57 -1.23
CA ILE A 247 -12.54 -17.36 0.21
C ILE A 247 -11.97 -18.61 0.88
N SER A 248 -12.53 -19.78 0.59
CA SER A 248 -12.05 -21.06 1.16
C SER A 248 -10.62 -21.39 0.73
N SER A 249 -10.26 -21.12 -0.54
CA SER A 249 -8.91 -21.37 -1.04
C SER A 249 -7.88 -20.42 -0.41
N ILE A 250 -8.26 -19.15 -0.20
CA ILE A 250 -7.41 -18.17 0.51
C ILE A 250 -7.17 -18.63 1.94
N ALA A 251 -8.23 -18.97 2.67
CA ALA A 251 -8.13 -19.44 4.06
C ALA A 251 -7.22 -20.67 4.18
N SER A 252 -7.31 -21.62 3.25
CA SER A 252 -6.45 -22.79 3.24
C SER A 252 -4.97 -22.42 3.10
N ARG A 253 -4.64 -21.50 2.20
CA ARG A 253 -3.26 -21.00 2.01
C ARG A 253 -2.76 -20.21 3.22
N LEU A 254 -3.62 -19.39 3.83
CA LEU A 254 -3.25 -18.63 5.02
C LEU A 254 -2.94 -19.54 6.21
N ARG A 255 -3.63 -20.69 6.38
CA ARG A 255 -3.32 -21.66 7.42
C ARG A 255 -1.90 -22.22 7.35
N GLU A 256 -1.34 -22.29 6.15
CA GLU A 256 0.03 -22.79 5.94
C GLU A 256 1.10 -21.73 6.24
N MET A 257 0.71 -20.46 6.40
CA MET A 257 1.67 -19.38 6.66
C MET A 257 2.20 -19.41 8.09
N PRO A 258 3.50 -19.10 8.30
CA PRO A 258 4.13 -19.17 9.63
C PRO A 258 3.41 -18.36 10.70
N ILE A 259 2.86 -17.20 10.32
CA ILE A 259 2.13 -16.31 11.24
C ILE A 259 0.86 -16.95 11.83
N MET A 260 0.28 -17.95 11.14
CA MET A 260 -0.93 -18.64 11.56
C MET A 260 -0.66 -19.97 12.31
N GLN A 261 0.58 -20.48 12.32
CA GLN A 261 0.90 -21.79 12.89
C GLN A 261 0.65 -21.91 14.40
N ASN A 262 0.73 -20.80 15.13
CA ASN A 262 0.54 -20.76 16.59
C ASN A 262 -0.90 -20.51 17.01
N ILE A 263 -1.83 -20.39 16.06
CA ILE A 263 -3.23 -20.11 16.34
C ILE A 263 -3.98 -21.44 16.48
N LYS A 264 -4.71 -21.62 17.58
CA LYS A 264 -5.59 -22.78 17.75
C LYS A 264 -6.60 -22.78 16.61
N GLN A 265 -6.49 -23.80 15.77
CA GLN A 265 -7.48 -24.01 14.70
C GLN A 265 -8.80 -24.43 15.35
N THR A 266 -9.73 -23.50 15.41
CA THR A 266 -11.15 -23.79 15.68
C THR A 266 -11.85 -24.12 14.37
N ASN A 267 -13.03 -24.77 14.43
CA ASN A 267 -13.88 -25.02 13.25
C ASN A 267 -14.56 -23.69 12.79
N GLU A 268 -13.75 -22.69 12.46
CA GLU A 268 -14.20 -21.38 12.05
C GLU A 268 -14.48 -21.36 10.54
N ARG A 269 -15.40 -20.49 10.13
CA ARG A 269 -15.63 -20.19 8.72
C ARG A 269 -14.34 -19.63 8.10
N SER A 270 -14.12 -19.85 6.83
CA SER A 270 -12.93 -19.36 6.14
C SER A 270 -12.77 -17.84 6.24
N ILE A 271 -13.88 -17.10 6.21
CA ILE A 271 -13.86 -15.66 6.35
C ILE A 271 -13.37 -15.21 7.74
N ASP A 272 -13.75 -15.90 8.81
CA ASP A 272 -13.33 -15.59 10.18
C ASP A 272 -11.82 -15.75 10.33
N LEU A 273 -11.25 -16.78 9.71
CA LEU A 273 -9.80 -17.00 9.67
C LEU A 273 -9.08 -15.86 8.90
N ILE A 274 -9.64 -15.42 7.78
CA ILE A 274 -9.08 -14.29 7.02
C ILE A 274 -9.13 -13.00 7.84
N VAL A 275 -10.22 -12.76 8.55
CA VAL A 275 -10.35 -11.60 9.46
C VAL A 275 -9.32 -11.66 10.59
N GLN A 276 -9.20 -12.81 11.26
CA GLN A 276 -8.23 -13.02 12.33
C GLN A 276 -6.79 -12.79 11.84
N HIS A 277 -6.46 -13.31 10.66
CA HIS A 277 -5.18 -13.07 10.03
C HIS A 277 -4.90 -11.57 9.81
N GLY A 278 -5.88 -10.84 9.28
CA GLY A 278 -5.77 -9.38 9.08
C GLY A 278 -5.56 -8.64 10.40
N GLN A 279 -6.24 -9.05 11.48
CA GLN A 279 -6.06 -8.46 12.81
C GLN A 279 -4.65 -8.67 13.38
N ILE A 280 -4.09 -9.85 13.19
CA ILE A 280 -2.70 -10.13 13.61
C ILE A 280 -1.73 -9.25 12.83
N LEU A 281 -1.88 -9.18 11.50
CA LEU A 281 -1.04 -8.35 10.65
C LEU A 281 -1.10 -6.87 11.05
N GLU A 282 -2.28 -6.38 11.36
CA GLU A 282 -2.43 -5.00 11.80
C GLU A 282 -1.81 -4.77 13.17
N HIS A 283 -2.12 -5.63 14.14
CA HIS A 283 -1.68 -5.45 15.52
C HIS A 283 -0.14 -5.57 15.66
N GLU A 284 0.45 -6.59 15.04
CA GLU A 284 1.88 -6.87 15.19
C GLU A 284 2.74 -6.05 14.22
N TYR A 285 2.28 -5.91 13.00
CA TYR A 285 3.07 -5.32 11.91
C TYR A 285 2.53 -4.00 11.38
N GLY A 286 1.31 -3.60 11.75
CA GLY A 286 0.66 -2.41 11.19
C GLY A 286 0.35 -2.53 9.70
N ILE A 287 0.25 -3.76 9.18
CA ILE A 287 -0.11 -4.04 7.80
C ILE A 287 -1.63 -4.17 7.71
N LYS A 288 -2.26 -3.37 6.85
CA LYS A 288 -3.70 -3.43 6.61
C LYS A 288 -4.03 -4.45 5.54
N GLN A 289 -5.01 -5.30 5.85
CA GLN A 289 -5.55 -6.27 4.91
C GLN A 289 -6.85 -5.75 4.31
N LEU A 290 -6.90 -5.70 2.99
CA LEU A 290 -8.12 -5.47 2.22
C LEU A 290 -8.48 -6.76 1.48
N LEU A 291 -9.75 -6.95 1.21
CA LEU A 291 -10.24 -8.06 0.41
C LEU A 291 -11.02 -7.51 -0.78
N LEU A 292 -10.47 -7.67 -1.97
CA LEU A 292 -11.19 -7.39 -3.20
C LEU A 292 -12.05 -8.59 -3.55
N THR A 293 -13.34 -8.38 -3.76
CA THR A 293 -14.28 -9.47 -4.06
C THR A 293 -15.00 -9.29 -5.38
N LYS A 294 -15.47 -10.41 -5.95
CA LYS A 294 -16.23 -10.45 -7.20
C LYS A 294 -17.42 -11.37 -6.99
N LYS A 295 -18.64 -10.87 -7.22
CA LYS A 295 -19.81 -11.73 -7.22
C LYS A 295 -19.72 -12.74 -8.35
N LYS A 296 -20.04 -14.01 -8.08
CA LYS A 296 -20.33 -14.99 -9.15
C LYS A 296 -21.49 -14.44 -9.99
N ARG A 297 -21.30 -14.39 -11.29
CA ARG A 297 -22.35 -14.07 -12.26
C ARG A 297 -23.33 -15.22 -12.38
#